data_18051987df45537f491a31d50b992b47
#
_entry.id   18051987df45537f491a31d50b992b47
#
_cell.length_a   1.000
_cell.length_b   1.000
_cell.length_c   1.000
_cell.angle_alpha   90.00
_cell.angle_beta   90.00
_cell.angle_gamma   90.00
#
_symmetry.space_group_name_H-M   'P 1'
#
loop_
_entity.id
_entity.type
_entity.pdbx_description
1 polymer ?
#
loop_
_entity_poly.entity_id
_entity_poly.type
_entity_poly.pdbx_seq_one_letter_code
_entity_poly.pdbx_strand_id
1 'polypeptide(L)'
;MRVAVIGQGYVGLTISMGASSVGHQVVGVDLSESVIQGLKSGKSHIEGILDQEISKAISAGIFNPSSSYDLVEPCDVVVIAVPTPLNDLGAPDLSLLQSASESLGKVLKRPTLIINESTSHPGTLREIIKPLIEKNSNVEHQYAVSPERVDPGNKKYSTKNTPRIVGGLTDKACDLAVAFYRTFCDEVIPVSSAEVAEVAKLFENTFRFVNIGLVNEFCQIMAAMNIPADEVLKAAASKPYGFMPFHPNLGVGGHCIPVDPLYLQARAKEFGLSSKYIAISEEINEEMPKYVAESLIAQAGGIKNKRVLVVGVSYKADIADTRESPAEAFIDHLKEAGGKVFWHDSIVSTWNGESSSAISDNYDLAVVLVAHSGFAMKGWKSGPIFAVNSHPEFPDWKPLISPRPDK
;
A
#
# COMPACT_ATOMS: atom_id res chain seq x y z
N MET A 1 -23.80 17.02 7.35
CA MET A 1 -22.91 17.01 8.55
C MET A 1 -21.67 17.85 8.27
N ARG A 2 -21.02 18.33 9.31
CA ARG A 2 -19.67 18.87 9.24
C ARG A 2 -18.68 17.76 9.56
N VAL A 3 -17.70 17.53 8.69
CA VAL A 3 -16.75 16.44 8.78
C VAL A 3 -15.33 17.01 8.76
N ALA A 4 -14.48 16.57 9.66
CA ALA A 4 -13.04 16.82 9.55
C ALA A 4 -12.34 15.53 9.18
N VAL A 5 -11.36 15.60 8.27
CA VAL A 5 -10.50 14.47 7.90
C VAL A 5 -9.05 14.87 8.15
N ILE A 6 -8.40 14.19 9.06
CA ILE A 6 -7.03 14.45 9.52
C ILE A 6 -6.06 13.55 8.74
N GLY A 7 -5.14 14.18 8.01
CA GLY A 7 -4.31 13.54 6.99
C GLY A 7 -5.02 13.59 5.63
N GLN A 8 -4.38 14.21 4.65
CA GLN A 8 -4.90 14.33 3.27
C GLN A 8 -4.05 13.52 2.28
N GLY A 9 -3.49 12.40 2.75
CA GLY A 9 -2.89 11.38 1.89
C GLY A 9 -3.95 10.62 1.07
N TYR A 10 -3.57 9.46 0.52
CA TYR A 10 -4.47 8.67 -0.33
C TYR A 10 -5.81 8.38 0.35
N VAL A 11 -5.79 7.87 1.57
CA VAL A 11 -7.01 7.52 2.33
C VAL A 11 -7.83 8.77 2.65
N GLY A 12 -7.20 9.75 3.30
CA GLY A 12 -7.93 10.92 3.79
C GLY A 12 -8.53 11.78 2.69
N LEU A 13 -7.82 12.01 1.57
CA LEU A 13 -8.37 12.79 0.46
C LEU A 13 -9.52 12.04 -0.23
N THR A 14 -9.42 10.71 -0.34
CA THR A 14 -10.49 9.89 -0.90
C THR A 14 -11.78 9.97 -0.05
N ILE A 15 -11.64 9.91 1.29
CA ILE A 15 -12.77 10.10 2.22
C ILE A 15 -13.31 11.53 2.13
N SER A 16 -12.42 12.53 2.08
CA SER A 16 -12.81 13.94 1.95
C SER A 16 -13.67 14.17 0.71
N MET A 17 -13.26 13.62 -0.44
CA MET A 17 -14.01 13.76 -1.69
C MET A 17 -15.28 12.92 -1.70
N GLY A 18 -15.28 11.70 -1.14
CA GLY A 18 -16.47 10.87 -0.97
C GLY A 18 -17.55 11.60 -0.15
N ALA A 19 -17.19 12.12 1.02
CA ALA A 19 -18.09 12.88 1.88
C ALA A 19 -18.58 14.20 1.21
N SER A 20 -17.66 14.91 0.52
CA SER A 20 -18.01 16.13 -0.23
C SER A 20 -18.99 15.87 -1.36
N SER A 21 -18.88 14.73 -2.04
CA SER A 21 -19.73 14.37 -3.19
C SER A 21 -21.22 14.25 -2.84
N VAL A 22 -21.53 13.98 -1.58
CA VAL A 22 -22.90 13.87 -1.05
C VAL A 22 -23.33 15.10 -0.22
N GLY A 23 -22.56 16.19 -0.29
CA GLY A 23 -22.92 17.48 0.30
C GLY A 23 -22.55 17.65 1.79
N HIS A 24 -21.67 16.81 2.35
CA HIS A 24 -21.10 17.08 3.66
C HIS A 24 -20.10 18.24 3.58
N GLN A 25 -20.11 19.14 4.58
CA GLN A 25 -19.12 20.21 4.71
C GLN A 25 -17.83 19.59 5.26
N VAL A 26 -16.76 19.55 4.47
CA VAL A 26 -15.53 18.85 4.82
C VAL A 26 -14.38 19.81 5.06
N VAL A 27 -13.70 19.66 6.19
CA VAL A 27 -12.41 20.26 6.49
C VAL A 27 -11.34 19.19 6.34
N GLY A 28 -10.45 19.33 5.36
CA GLY A 28 -9.31 18.45 5.17
C GLY A 28 -8.07 19.03 5.87
N VAL A 29 -7.60 18.39 6.94
CA VAL A 29 -6.43 18.85 7.70
C VAL A 29 -5.20 18.06 7.31
N ASP A 30 -4.10 18.74 6.96
CA ASP A 30 -2.79 18.14 6.75
C ASP A 30 -1.67 19.06 7.26
N LEU A 31 -0.59 18.47 7.78
CA LEU A 31 0.56 19.22 8.27
C LEU A 31 1.50 19.66 7.15
N SER A 32 1.41 19.04 5.97
CA SER A 32 2.20 19.40 4.79
C SER A 32 1.62 20.63 4.12
N GLU A 33 2.32 21.76 4.24
CA GLU A 33 1.90 23.01 3.60
C GLU A 33 1.84 22.87 2.07
N SER A 34 2.72 22.06 1.47
CA SER A 34 2.70 21.79 0.02
C SER A 34 1.44 21.06 -0.42
N VAL A 35 0.97 20.08 0.36
CA VAL A 35 -0.29 19.37 0.13
C VAL A 35 -1.46 20.34 0.23
N ILE A 36 -1.51 21.14 1.28
CA ILE A 36 -2.60 22.11 1.49
C ILE A 36 -2.65 23.16 0.40
N GLN A 37 -1.52 23.71 -0.05
CA GLN A 37 -1.49 24.68 -1.14
C GLN A 37 -1.89 24.05 -2.48
N GLY A 38 -1.43 22.82 -2.76
CA GLY A 38 -1.88 22.06 -3.91
C GLY A 38 -3.40 21.89 -3.94
N LEU A 39 -3.98 21.41 -2.84
CA LEU A 39 -5.42 21.23 -2.70
C LEU A 39 -6.18 22.56 -2.83
N LYS A 40 -5.74 23.64 -2.16
CA LYS A 40 -6.34 24.98 -2.29
C LYS A 40 -6.34 25.50 -3.72
N SER A 41 -5.35 25.13 -4.53
CA SER A 41 -5.28 25.46 -5.95
C SER A 41 -6.12 24.52 -6.84
N GLY A 42 -6.85 23.57 -6.24
CA GLY A 42 -7.65 22.57 -6.96
C GLY A 42 -6.83 21.46 -7.60
N LYS A 43 -5.61 21.18 -7.11
CA LYS A 43 -4.71 20.16 -7.63
C LYS A 43 -4.73 18.92 -6.74
N SER A 44 -4.91 17.75 -7.36
CA SER A 44 -4.73 16.46 -6.71
C SER A 44 -3.24 16.07 -6.69
N HIS A 45 -2.80 15.49 -5.58
CA HIS A 45 -1.49 14.87 -5.46
C HIS A 45 -1.58 13.34 -5.34
N ILE A 46 -2.79 12.80 -5.50
CA ILE A 46 -3.02 11.36 -5.47
C ILE A 46 -3.74 10.89 -6.73
N GLU A 47 -3.40 9.69 -7.15
CA GLU A 47 -4.01 9.04 -8.30
C GLU A 47 -5.47 8.64 -8.00
N GLY A 48 -6.35 8.73 -9.01
CA GLY A 48 -7.76 8.36 -8.88
C GLY A 48 -8.68 9.48 -8.41
N ILE A 49 -8.16 10.65 -7.99
CA ILE A 49 -8.94 11.85 -7.69
C ILE A 49 -8.58 12.95 -8.69
N LEU A 50 -9.60 13.45 -9.39
CA LEU A 50 -9.40 14.44 -10.45
C LEU A 50 -9.30 15.87 -9.88
N ASP A 51 -8.43 16.70 -10.45
CA ASP A 51 -8.32 18.13 -10.15
C ASP A 51 -9.68 18.83 -10.23
N GLN A 52 -10.52 18.43 -11.18
CA GLN A 52 -11.85 18.99 -11.37
C GLN A 52 -12.79 18.72 -10.19
N GLU A 53 -12.70 17.55 -9.54
CA GLU A 53 -13.51 17.19 -8.38
C GLU A 53 -13.16 18.07 -7.19
N ILE A 54 -11.84 18.25 -6.93
CA ILE A 54 -11.33 19.12 -5.86
C ILE A 54 -11.75 20.57 -6.12
N SER A 55 -11.50 21.10 -7.32
CA SER A 55 -11.84 22.47 -7.71
C SER A 55 -13.34 22.75 -7.55
N LYS A 56 -14.19 21.80 -7.95
CA LYS A 56 -15.65 21.90 -7.80
C LYS A 56 -16.07 21.94 -6.34
N ALA A 57 -15.52 21.07 -5.49
CA ALA A 57 -15.85 21.00 -4.07
C ALA A 57 -15.41 22.28 -3.33
N ILE A 58 -14.24 22.82 -3.64
CA ILE A 58 -13.75 24.09 -3.07
C ILE A 58 -14.62 25.27 -3.53
N SER A 59 -14.89 25.40 -4.83
CA SER A 59 -15.69 26.50 -5.39
C SER A 59 -17.12 26.50 -4.85
N ALA A 60 -17.67 25.33 -4.52
CA ALA A 60 -18.96 25.19 -3.87
C ALA A 60 -18.92 25.48 -2.34
N GLY A 61 -17.75 25.74 -1.76
CA GLY A 61 -17.57 25.91 -0.32
C GLY A 61 -17.81 24.64 0.50
N ILE A 62 -17.76 23.46 -0.14
CA ILE A 62 -18.03 22.16 0.49
C ILE A 62 -16.74 21.55 1.07
N PHE A 63 -15.60 21.74 0.40
CA PHE A 63 -14.29 21.26 0.86
C PHE A 63 -13.38 22.44 1.21
N ASN A 64 -12.77 22.39 2.40
CA ASN A 64 -11.86 23.41 2.92
C ASN A 64 -10.54 22.79 3.39
N PRO A 65 -9.48 22.75 2.55
CA PRO A 65 -8.15 22.29 2.97
C PRO A 65 -7.48 23.28 3.93
N SER A 66 -6.93 22.82 5.05
CA SER A 66 -6.31 23.64 6.09
C SER A 66 -5.18 22.93 6.81
N SER A 67 -4.17 23.67 7.28
CA SER A 67 -3.17 23.16 8.22
C SER A 67 -3.56 23.37 9.69
N SER A 68 -4.66 24.08 9.97
CA SER A 68 -5.12 24.37 11.34
C SER A 68 -6.16 23.37 11.83
N TYR A 69 -5.97 22.87 13.05
CA TYR A 69 -6.93 22.08 13.81
C TYR A 69 -8.10 22.90 14.34
N ASP A 70 -8.01 24.25 14.41
CA ASP A 70 -9.08 25.11 14.96
C ASP A 70 -10.43 24.95 14.20
N LEU A 71 -10.36 24.60 12.92
CA LEU A 71 -11.54 24.37 12.09
C LEU A 71 -12.25 23.04 12.37
N VAL A 72 -11.65 22.17 13.17
CA VAL A 72 -12.19 20.85 13.53
C VAL A 72 -13.24 20.94 14.64
N GLU A 73 -13.14 21.94 15.52
CA GLU A 73 -14.02 22.10 16.69
C GLU A 73 -15.52 21.97 16.35
N PRO A 74 -16.06 22.61 15.29
CA PRO A 74 -17.49 22.54 14.98
C PRO A 74 -17.91 21.25 14.22
N CYS A 75 -17.04 20.27 14.05
CA CYS A 75 -17.35 19.08 13.25
C CYS A 75 -18.17 18.04 14.06
N ASP A 76 -19.09 17.38 13.37
CA ASP A 76 -19.92 16.29 13.91
C ASP A 76 -19.17 14.96 13.88
N VAL A 77 -18.31 14.80 12.86
CA VAL A 77 -17.49 13.61 12.61
C VAL A 77 -16.04 14.03 12.37
N VAL A 78 -15.12 13.32 12.97
CA VAL A 78 -13.67 13.43 12.73
C VAL A 78 -13.16 12.07 12.25
N VAL A 79 -12.54 12.04 11.09
CA VAL A 79 -11.86 10.85 10.55
C VAL A 79 -10.34 11.06 10.66
N ILE A 80 -9.64 10.11 11.27
CA ILE A 80 -8.18 10.12 11.39
C ILE A 80 -7.62 9.17 10.32
N ALA A 81 -6.84 9.72 9.39
CA ALA A 81 -6.25 9.00 8.25
C ALA A 81 -4.77 9.40 8.07
N VAL A 82 -4.02 9.41 9.16
CA VAL A 82 -2.59 9.75 9.18
C VAL A 82 -1.72 8.52 8.90
N PRO A 83 -0.50 8.70 8.36
CA PRO A 83 0.43 7.60 8.15
C PRO A 83 0.82 6.90 9.46
N THR A 84 1.01 5.58 9.37
CA THR A 84 1.48 4.72 10.47
C THR A 84 2.59 3.80 9.91
N PRO A 85 3.80 4.33 9.68
CA PRO A 85 4.91 3.56 9.14
C PRO A 85 5.52 2.61 10.17
N LEU A 86 6.54 1.86 9.76
CA LEU A 86 7.49 1.23 10.67
C LEU A 86 8.61 2.23 11.02
N ASN A 87 9.16 2.11 12.21
CA ASN A 87 10.38 2.81 12.59
C ASN A 87 11.63 2.07 12.07
N ASP A 88 12.82 2.64 12.29
CA ASP A 88 14.10 2.08 11.86
C ASP A 88 14.42 0.67 12.43
N LEU A 89 13.68 0.24 13.44
CA LEU A 89 13.79 -1.10 14.04
C LEU A 89 12.74 -2.09 13.50
N GLY A 90 11.97 -1.70 12.49
CA GLY A 90 10.88 -2.52 11.94
C GLY A 90 9.66 -2.65 12.85
N ALA A 91 9.53 -1.81 13.88
CA ALA A 91 8.38 -1.80 14.77
C ALA A 91 7.35 -0.73 14.36
N PRO A 92 6.03 -0.93 14.66
CA PRO A 92 5.01 0.06 14.40
C PRO A 92 5.32 1.45 14.99
N ASP A 93 5.26 2.50 14.17
CA ASP A 93 5.37 3.89 14.60
C ASP A 93 4.00 4.57 14.60
N LEU A 94 3.45 4.79 15.79
CA LEU A 94 2.18 5.46 16.00
C LEU A 94 2.33 6.94 16.39
N SER A 95 3.52 7.52 16.29
CA SER A 95 3.81 8.89 16.73
C SER A 95 2.91 9.94 16.09
N LEU A 96 2.67 9.84 14.79
CA LEU A 96 1.75 10.73 14.06
C LEU A 96 0.29 10.57 14.51
N LEU A 97 -0.14 9.34 14.77
CA LEU A 97 -1.48 9.03 15.27
C LEU A 97 -1.68 9.57 16.69
N GLN A 98 -0.67 9.43 17.54
CA GLN A 98 -0.67 9.99 18.90
C GLN A 98 -0.72 11.53 18.86
N SER A 99 0.11 12.17 18.05
CA SER A 99 0.14 13.63 17.88
C SER A 99 -1.20 14.18 17.37
N ALA A 100 -1.82 13.50 16.36
CA ALA A 100 -3.13 13.86 15.88
C ALA A 100 -4.21 13.74 16.98
N SER A 101 -4.16 12.65 17.76
CA SER A 101 -5.09 12.42 18.88
C SER A 101 -4.97 13.48 19.96
N GLU A 102 -3.74 13.85 20.35
CA GLU A 102 -3.51 14.94 21.33
C GLU A 102 -4.02 16.29 20.82
N SER A 103 -3.80 16.58 19.53
CA SER A 103 -4.27 17.82 18.90
C SER A 103 -5.80 17.89 18.86
N LEU A 104 -6.47 16.78 18.54
CA LEU A 104 -7.92 16.67 18.58
C LEU A 104 -8.47 16.89 20.00
N GLY A 105 -7.87 16.31 21.03
CA GLY A 105 -8.29 16.48 22.40
C GLY A 105 -8.24 17.94 22.86
N LYS A 106 -7.30 18.75 22.36
CA LYS A 106 -7.19 20.18 22.68
C LYS A 106 -8.30 21.03 22.05
N VAL A 107 -8.77 20.68 20.87
CA VAL A 107 -9.71 21.51 20.10
C VAL A 107 -11.17 21.06 20.21
N LEU A 108 -11.44 19.77 20.42
CA LEU A 108 -12.81 19.25 20.50
C LEU A 108 -13.49 19.65 21.81
N LYS A 109 -14.53 20.48 21.72
CA LYS A 109 -15.28 21.02 22.86
C LYS A 109 -16.75 20.55 22.93
N ARG A 110 -17.17 19.70 21.98
CA ARG A 110 -18.53 19.16 21.88
C ARG A 110 -18.49 17.65 21.55
N PRO A 111 -19.57 16.91 21.86
CA PRO A 111 -19.67 15.50 21.50
C PRO A 111 -19.47 15.29 20.00
N THR A 112 -18.52 14.46 19.63
CA THR A 112 -18.09 14.23 18.25
C THR A 112 -17.91 12.72 18.03
N LEU A 113 -18.24 12.23 16.85
CA LEU A 113 -17.88 10.89 16.41
C LEU A 113 -16.44 10.91 15.87
N ILE A 114 -15.57 10.12 16.44
CA ILE A 114 -14.17 10.00 16.06
C ILE A 114 -13.97 8.61 15.45
N ILE A 115 -13.51 8.57 14.20
CA ILE A 115 -13.29 7.34 13.43
C ILE A 115 -11.82 7.24 13.08
N ASN A 116 -11.16 6.14 13.47
CA ASN A 116 -9.82 5.82 13.03
C ASN A 116 -9.88 5.00 11.74
N GLU A 117 -9.25 5.51 10.67
CA GLU A 117 -8.99 4.78 9.41
C GLU A 117 -7.52 4.40 9.25
N SER A 118 -6.62 5.02 10.03
CA SER A 118 -5.21 4.67 10.00
C SER A 118 -5.02 3.21 10.40
N THR A 119 -4.18 2.49 9.66
CA THR A 119 -3.82 1.11 10.03
C THR A 119 -3.10 1.11 11.38
N SER A 120 -3.52 0.22 12.27
CA SER A 120 -2.96 0.13 13.61
C SER A 120 -3.14 -1.29 14.20
N HIS A 121 -2.41 -1.59 15.27
CA HIS A 121 -2.59 -2.87 15.96
C HIS A 121 -3.92 -2.92 16.72
N PRO A 122 -4.46 -4.14 16.97
CA PRO A 122 -5.71 -4.31 17.72
C PRO A 122 -5.63 -3.67 19.11
N GLY A 123 -6.64 -2.88 19.43
CA GLY A 123 -6.74 -2.13 20.69
C GLY A 123 -6.24 -0.68 20.60
N THR A 124 -5.64 -0.24 19.49
CA THR A 124 -5.11 1.14 19.34
C THR A 124 -6.18 2.20 19.60
N LEU A 125 -7.39 2.03 19.08
CA LEU A 125 -8.46 2.98 19.34
C LEU A 125 -8.78 3.11 20.83
N ARG A 126 -8.86 2.00 21.54
CA ARG A 126 -9.23 1.93 22.97
C ARG A 126 -8.09 2.36 23.89
N GLU A 127 -6.88 1.90 23.59
CA GLU A 127 -5.73 1.99 24.51
C GLU A 127 -4.90 3.26 24.29
N ILE A 128 -4.96 3.85 23.07
CA ILE A 128 -4.11 4.98 22.68
C ILE A 128 -4.96 6.20 22.28
N ILE A 129 -5.77 6.09 21.22
CA ILE A 129 -6.46 7.26 20.64
C ILE A 129 -7.45 7.85 21.65
N LYS A 130 -8.36 7.03 22.19
CA LYS A 130 -9.36 7.49 23.16
C LYS A 130 -8.71 8.14 24.38
N PRO A 131 -7.75 7.53 25.10
CA PRO A 131 -7.14 8.16 26.28
C PRO A 131 -6.43 9.48 25.98
N LEU A 132 -5.75 9.61 24.82
CA LEU A 132 -5.05 10.83 24.44
C LEU A 132 -6.03 11.99 24.15
N ILE A 133 -7.15 11.71 23.53
CA ILE A 133 -8.19 12.71 23.27
C ILE A 133 -8.86 13.10 24.59
N GLU A 134 -9.29 12.14 25.40
CA GLU A 134 -10.01 12.41 26.66
C GLU A 134 -9.16 13.08 27.74
N LYS A 135 -7.82 12.91 27.70
CA LYS A 135 -6.91 13.62 28.58
C LYS A 135 -7.02 15.15 28.45
N ASN A 136 -7.35 15.65 27.27
CA ASN A 136 -7.42 17.07 26.94
C ASN A 136 -8.84 17.58 26.65
N SER A 137 -9.82 16.68 26.63
CA SER A 137 -11.25 17.00 26.40
C SER A 137 -12.08 16.56 27.60
N ASN A 138 -12.96 17.47 28.07
CA ASN A 138 -13.93 17.17 29.12
C ASN A 138 -15.28 16.71 28.57
N VAL A 139 -15.34 16.29 27.30
CA VAL A 139 -16.56 15.93 26.60
C VAL A 139 -16.52 14.44 26.26
N GLU A 140 -17.65 13.78 26.43
CA GLU A 140 -17.81 12.39 26.01
C GLU A 140 -17.94 12.31 24.47
N HIS A 141 -16.99 11.64 23.83
CA HIS A 141 -16.99 11.39 22.40
C HIS A 141 -17.42 9.95 22.08
N GLN A 142 -17.82 9.69 20.84
CA GLN A 142 -18.07 8.36 20.31
C GLN A 142 -16.88 7.91 19.45
N TYR A 143 -16.46 6.66 19.57
CA TYR A 143 -15.23 6.16 18.94
C TYR A 143 -15.50 4.93 18.09
N ALA A 144 -15.05 4.94 16.84
CA ALA A 144 -15.18 3.83 15.90
C ALA A 144 -13.89 3.63 15.11
N VAL A 145 -13.76 2.45 14.50
CA VAL A 145 -12.73 2.10 13.52
C VAL A 145 -13.40 1.74 12.21
N SER A 146 -12.83 2.21 11.12
CA SER A 146 -13.18 1.76 9.78
C SER A 146 -11.91 1.74 8.92
N PRO A 147 -11.14 0.65 8.91
CA PRO A 147 -9.87 0.59 8.21
C PRO A 147 -10.08 0.68 6.70
N GLU A 148 -9.19 1.39 5.99
CA GLU A 148 -9.25 1.49 4.53
C GLU A 148 -8.86 0.16 3.88
N ARG A 149 -9.63 -0.26 2.86
CA ARG A 149 -9.49 -1.54 2.14
C ARG A 149 -9.34 -1.40 0.64
N VAL A 150 -9.29 -0.18 0.11
CA VAL A 150 -9.14 0.08 -1.32
C VAL A 150 -7.72 -0.24 -1.79
N ASP A 151 -7.61 -0.85 -2.96
CA ASP A 151 -6.35 -1.13 -3.64
C ASP A 151 -6.03 0.02 -4.61
N PRO A 152 -5.00 0.86 -4.36
CA PRO A 152 -4.61 1.94 -5.25
C PRO A 152 -4.38 1.46 -6.69
N GLY A 153 -4.88 2.23 -7.66
CA GLY A 153 -4.81 1.87 -9.08
C GLY A 153 -5.85 0.83 -9.54
N ASN A 154 -6.72 0.33 -8.66
CA ASN A 154 -7.77 -0.62 -9.02
C ASN A 154 -8.88 0.09 -9.81
N LYS A 155 -9.10 -0.33 -11.07
CA LYS A 155 -10.09 0.28 -11.97
C LYS A 155 -11.54 -0.19 -11.72
N LYS A 156 -11.72 -1.29 -10.98
CA LYS A 156 -13.04 -1.90 -10.72
C LYS A 156 -13.60 -1.50 -9.35
N TYR A 157 -12.73 -1.43 -8.35
CA TYR A 157 -13.10 -1.15 -6.96
C TYR A 157 -12.55 0.19 -6.51
N SER A 158 -13.40 0.98 -5.87
CA SER A 158 -13.12 2.31 -5.31
C SER A 158 -13.65 2.37 -3.89
N THR A 159 -13.43 3.47 -3.19
CA THR A 159 -14.00 3.72 -1.85
C THR A 159 -15.52 3.57 -1.83
N LYS A 160 -16.20 3.85 -2.94
CA LYS A 160 -17.64 3.77 -3.03
C LYS A 160 -18.16 2.32 -3.01
N ASN A 161 -17.58 1.44 -3.82
CA ASN A 161 -18.09 0.08 -4.07
C ASN A 161 -17.25 -1.05 -3.44
N THR A 162 -16.20 -0.71 -2.69
CA THR A 162 -15.51 -1.68 -1.82
C THR A 162 -16.28 -1.78 -0.51
N PRO A 163 -16.77 -2.97 -0.10
CA PRO A 163 -17.47 -3.12 1.18
C PRO A 163 -16.60 -2.62 2.33
N ARG A 164 -17.14 -1.71 3.13
CA ARG A 164 -16.45 -1.10 4.27
C ARG A 164 -16.84 -1.78 5.57
N ILE A 165 -15.88 -2.12 6.41
CA ILE A 165 -16.15 -2.65 7.75
C ILE A 165 -16.09 -1.53 8.78
N VAL A 166 -16.97 -1.60 9.79
CA VAL A 166 -17.06 -0.61 10.87
C VAL A 166 -17.23 -1.30 12.21
N GLY A 167 -16.35 -0.99 13.16
CA GLY A 167 -16.47 -1.43 14.55
C GLY A 167 -16.45 -0.25 15.51
N GLY A 168 -17.33 -0.24 16.51
CA GLY A 168 -17.39 0.82 17.53
C GLY A 168 -16.84 0.37 18.88
N LEU A 169 -16.43 1.31 19.73
CA LEU A 169 -16.21 1.03 21.16
C LEU A 169 -17.54 0.85 21.92
N THR A 170 -18.64 1.28 21.32
CA THR A 170 -20.02 1.09 21.76
C THR A 170 -20.90 0.85 20.55
N ASP A 171 -22.07 0.22 20.74
CA ASP A 171 -23.07 0.03 19.66
C ASP A 171 -23.47 1.36 19.04
N LYS A 172 -23.67 2.39 19.89
CA LYS A 172 -23.99 3.76 19.42
C LYS A 172 -22.90 4.33 18.52
N ALA A 173 -21.63 4.14 18.84
CA ALA A 173 -20.53 4.61 18.02
C ALA A 173 -20.49 3.87 16.67
N CYS A 174 -20.72 2.54 16.68
CA CYS A 174 -20.82 1.74 15.48
C CYS A 174 -21.98 2.23 14.59
N ASP A 175 -23.17 2.40 15.13
CA ASP A 175 -24.36 2.84 14.38
C ASP A 175 -24.16 4.23 13.75
N LEU A 176 -23.55 5.16 14.48
CA LEU A 176 -23.24 6.50 13.96
C LEU A 176 -22.23 6.44 12.81
N ALA A 177 -21.16 5.63 12.95
CA ALA A 177 -20.16 5.48 11.91
C ALA A 177 -20.72 4.77 10.67
N VAL A 178 -21.53 3.73 10.86
CA VAL A 178 -22.28 3.06 9.76
C VAL A 178 -23.19 4.05 9.05
N ALA A 179 -23.94 4.87 9.78
CA ALA A 179 -24.81 5.89 9.19
C ALA A 179 -24.01 6.93 8.39
N PHE A 180 -22.86 7.33 8.87
CA PHE A 180 -21.96 8.25 8.16
C PHE A 180 -21.48 7.64 6.82
N TYR A 181 -20.85 6.47 6.84
CA TYR A 181 -20.31 5.86 5.64
C TYR A 181 -21.38 5.46 4.61
N ARG A 182 -22.56 5.04 5.03
CA ARG A 182 -23.68 4.73 4.12
C ARG A 182 -24.15 5.91 3.29
N THR A 183 -23.75 7.13 3.62
CA THR A 183 -24.08 8.30 2.79
C THR A 183 -23.35 8.30 1.46
N PHE A 184 -22.15 7.68 1.36
CA PHE A 184 -21.30 7.69 0.16
C PHE A 184 -20.64 6.33 -0.17
N CYS A 185 -20.82 5.30 0.66
CA CYS A 185 -20.36 3.93 0.38
C CYS A 185 -21.57 3.02 0.12
N ASP A 186 -21.48 2.18 -0.91
CA ASP A 186 -22.56 1.28 -1.34
C ASP A 186 -22.86 0.19 -0.30
N GLU A 187 -21.83 -0.32 0.39
CA GLU A 187 -21.96 -1.38 1.39
C GLU A 187 -21.12 -1.07 2.64
N VAL A 188 -21.76 -1.11 3.81
CA VAL A 188 -21.11 -0.93 5.11
C VAL A 188 -21.51 -2.06 6.04
N ILE A 189 -20.53 -2.82 6.50
CA ILE A 189 -20.68 -4.02 7.32
C ILE A 189 -20.29 -3.70 8.76
N PRO A 190 -21.24 -3.63 9.71
CA PRO A 190 -20.91 -3.49 11.10
C PRO A 190 -20.29 -4.79 11.64
N VAL A 191 -19.28 -4.64 12.51
CA VAL A 191 -18.66 -5.75 13.24
C VAL A 191 -18.79 -5.54 14.74
N SER A 192 -18.59 -6.59 15.53
CA SER A 192 -18.92 -6.64 16.96
C SER A 192 -18.07 -5.73 17.84
N SER A 193 -16.89 -5.31 17.40
CA SER A 193 -16.04 -4.36 18.15
C SER A 193 -15.05 -3.64 17.24
N ALA A 194 -14.43 -2.58 17.77
CA ALA A 194 -13.35 -1.86 17.09
C ALA A 194 -12.16 -2.77 16.78
N GLU A 195 -11.80 -3.64 17.74
CA GLU A 195 -10.69 -4.58 17.61
C GLU A 195 -10.92 -5.59 16.48
N VAL A 196 -12.16 -6.05 16.27
CA VAL A 196 -12.50 -6.91 15.12
C VAL A 196 -12.26 -6.19 13.80
N ALA A 197 -12.62 -4.90 13.71
CA ALA A 197 -12.36 -4.12 12.50
C ALA A 197 -10.86 -3.92 12.26
N GLU A 198 -10.08 -3.58 13.31
CA GLU A 198 -8.62 -3.43 13.25
C GLU A 198 -7.96 -4.74 12.78
N VAL A 199 -8.32 -5.89 13.38
CA VAL A 199 -7.72 -7.19 13.02
C VAL A 199 -8.10 -7.64 11.62
N ALA A 200 -9.35 -7.41 11.18
CA ALA A 200 -9.79 -7.85 9.85
C ALA A 200 -8.90 -7.30 8.74
N LYS A 201 -8.54 -6.01 8.79
CA LYS A 201 -7.61 -5.37 7.85
C LYS A 201 -6.23 -6.02 7.89
N LEU A 202 -5.67 -6.19 9.09
CA LEU A 202 -4.35 -6.80 9.26
C LEU A 202 -4.35 -8.24 8.75
N PHE A 203 -5.42 -9.00 8.99
CA PHE A 203 -5.52 -10.38 8.54
C PHE A 203 -5.63 -10.51 7.02
N GLU A 204 -6.39 -9.62 6.34
CA GLU A 204 -6.46 -9.57 4.88
C GLU A 204 -5.06 -9.40 4.26
N ASN A 205 -4.27 -8.46 4.78
CA ASN A 205 -2.92 -8.20 4.28
C ASN A 205 -1.94 -9.30 4.69
N THR A 206 -2.06 -9.86 5.90
CA THR A 206 -1.29 -11.04 6.33
C THR A 206 -1.57 -12.24 5.45
N PHE A 207 -2.83 -12.52 5.12
CA PHE A 207 -3.20 -13.59 4.20
C PHE A 207 -2.50 -13.43 2.84
N ARG A 208 -2.51 -12.22 2.29
CA ARG A 208 -1.83 -11.93 1.02
C ARG A 208 -0.31 -12.09 1.14
N PHE A 209 0.28 -11.56 2.20
CA PHE A 209 1.71 -11.63 2.47
C PHE A 209 2.22 -13.08 2.58
N VAL A 210 1.56 -13.89 3.38
CA VAL A 210 1.91 -15.31 3.59
C VAL A 210 1.77 -16.12 2.29
N ASN A 211 0.71 -15.88 1.52
CA ASN A 211 0.53 -16.62 0.26
C ASN A 211 1.52 -16.19 -0.84
N ILE A 212 2.00 -14.95 -0.81
CA ILE A 212 3.10 -14.53 -1.70
C ILE A 212 4.40 -15.22 -1.29
N GLY A 213 4.73 -15.27 0.01
CA GLY A 213 5.88 -16.04 0.51
C GLY A 213 5.80 -17.51 0.09
N LEU A 214 4.65 -18.15 0.30
CA LEU A 214 4.42 -19.53 -0.08
C LEU A 214 4.65 -19.78 -1.58
N VAL A 215 4.13 -18.93 -2.47
CA VAL A 215 4.30 -19.12 -3.92
C VAL A 215 5.71 -18.82 -4.36
N ASN A 216 6.42 -17.89 -3.72
CA ASN A 216 7.81 -17.60 -3.97
C ASN A 216 8.69 -18.81 -3.62
N GLU A 217 8.57 -19.39 -2.43
CA GLU A 217 9.26 -20.62 -2.03
C GLU A 217 8.92 -21.78 -2.96
N PHE A 218 7.64 -21.99 -3.26
CA PHE A 218 7.19 -23.02 -4.20
C PHE A 218 7.90 -22.91 -5.56
N CYS A 219 8.06 -21.71 -6.08
CA CYS A 219 8.75 -21.51 -7.38
C CYS A 219 10.25 -21.84 -7.30
N GLN A 220 10.91 -21.57 -6.18
CA GLN A 220 12.32 -21.99 -5.98
C GLN A 220 12.44 -23.53 -5.99
N ILE A 221 11.51 -24.23 -5.33
CA ILE A 221 11.44 -25.70 -5.33
C ILE A 221 11.21 -26.23 -6.75
N MET A 222 10.28 -25.64 -7.50
CA MET A 222 10.00 -26.03 -8.89
C MET A 222 11.20 -25.80 -9.80
N ALA A 223 11.90 -24.68 -9.65
CA ALA A 223 13.11 -24.39 -10.40
C ALA A 223 14.21 -25.42 -10.14
N ALA A 224 14.42 -25.82 -8.87
CA ALA A 224 15.39 -26.87 -8.52
C ALA A 224 15.05 -28.25 -9.12
N MET A 225 13.76 -28.51 -9.36
CA MET A 225 13.26 -29.74 -9.99
C MET A 225 13.14 -29.63 -11.50
N ASN A 226 13.49 -28.49 -12.09
CA ASN A 226 13.32 -28.18 -13.52
C ASN A 226 11.87 -28.33 -14.01
N ILE A 227 10.90 -27.92 -13.18
CA ILE A 227 9.47 -27.93 -13.45
C ILE A 227 9.00 -26.49 -13.67
N PRO A 228 8.25 -26.15 -14.74
CA PRO A 228 7.76 -24.79 -14.97
C PRO A 228 6.64 -24.46 -13.99
N ALA A 229 6.97 -23.64 -12.97
CA ALA A 229 6.05 -23.27 -11.89
C ALA A 229 4.79 -22.55 -12.38
N ASP A 230 4.89 -21.72 -13.42
CA ASP A 230 3.75 -21.00 -14.02
C ASP A 230 2.71 -21.98 -14.62
N GLU A 231 3.15 -23.06 -15.22
CA GLU A 231 2.26 -24.11 -15.74
C GLU A 231 1.54 -24.85 -14.57
N VAL A 232 2.29 -25.19 -13.52
CA VAL A 232 1.72 -25.83 -12.33
C VAL A 232 0.69 -24.93 -11.65
N LEU A 233 0.99 -23.65 -11.44
CA LEU A 233 0.06 -22.69 -10.86
C LEU A 233 -1.20 -22.49 -11.70
N LYS A 234 -1.05 -22.43 -13.03
CA LYS A 234 -2.17 -22.36 -13.96
C LYS A 234 -3.04 -23.62 -13.91
N ALA A 235 -2.41 -24.80 -13.85
CA ALA A 235 -3.13 -26.06 -13.71
C ALA A 235 -3.86 -26.14 -12.37
N ALA A 236 -3.24 -25.75 -11.26
CA ALA A 236 -3.88 -25.70 -9.94
C ALA A 236 -5.06 -24.71 -9.90
N ALA A 237 -4.95 -23.56 -10.57
CA ALA A 237 -6.00 -22.55 -10.66
C ALA A 237 -7.24 -23.00 -11.47
N SER A 238 -7.14 -24.10 -12.24
CA SER A 238 -8.30 -24.69 -12.92
C SER A 238 -9.31 -25.34 -11.96
N LYS A 239 -8.89 -25.60 -10.71
CA LYS A 239 -9.80 -26.11 -9.68
C LYS A 239 -10.70 -24.97 -9.18
N PRO A 240 -12.06 -25.11 -9.26
CA PRO A 240 -12.97 -24.00 -9.01
C PRO A 240 -13.18 -23.67 -7.53
N TYR A 241 -12.58 -24.41 -6.61
CA TYR A 241 -12.73 -24.24 -5.15
C TYR A 241 -11.45 -24.63 -4.41
N GLY A 242 -11.24 -24.03 -3.21
CA GLY A 242 -10.16 -24.40 -2.30
C GLY A 242 -8.74 -24.03 -2.78
N PHE A 243 -8.64 -23.23 -3.85
CA PHE A 243 -7.40 -22.67 -4.34
C PHE A 243 -7.62 -21.24 -4.82
N MET A 244 -6.81 -20.32 -4.30
CA MET A 244 -6.75 -18.93 -4.76
C MET A 244 -5.35 -18.72 -5.36
N PRO A 245 -5.25 -18.40 -6.65
CA PRO A 245 -3.94 -18.24 -7.29
C PRO A 245 -3.22 -16.98 -6.79
N PHE A 246 -1.97 -17.14 -6.41
CA PHE A 246 -0.99 -16.09 -6.22
C PHE A 246 0.13 -16.28 -7.22
N HIS A 247 0.77 -15.19 -7.58
CA HIS A 247 1.88 -15.22 -8.54
C HIS A 247 3.18 -14.86 -7.84
N PRO A 248 4.27 -15.56 -8.15
CA PRO A 248 5.59 -15.25 -7.59
C PRO A 248 6.02 -13.86 -8.03
N ASN A 249 6.85 -13.23 -7.22
CA ASN A 249 7.38 -11.90 -7.51
C ASN A 249 8.77 -11.74 -6.90
N LEU A 250 9.43 -10.63 -7.18
CA LEU A 250 10.73 -10.23 -6.62
C LEU A 250 10.71 -10.08 -5.08
N GLY A 251 9.56 -10.18 -4.47
CA GLY A 251 9.24 -9.93 -3.08
C GLY A 251 7.99 -9.07 -2.98
N VAL A 252 7.62 -8.65 -1.79
CA VAL A 252 6.51 -7.72 -1.55
C VAL A 252 7.05 -6.32 -1.36
N GLY A 253 6.32 -5.33 -1.86
CA GLY A 253 6.64 -3.92 -1.72
C GLY A 253 5.38 -3.10 -1.43
N GLY A 254 5.55 -1.78 -1.33
CA GLY A 254 4.50 -0.86 -0.92
C GLY A 254 4.36 -0.76 0.60
N HIS A 255 3.57 0.17 1.06
CA HIS A 255 3.44 0.53 2.48
C HIS A 255 2.38 -0.26 3.25
N CYS A 256 1.74 -1.27 2.65
CA CYS A 256 0.68 -2.06 3.30
C CYS A 256 1.07 -3.53 3.49
N ILE A 257 1.38 -4.23 2.39
CA ILE A 257 1.57 -5.69 2.45
C ILE A 257 2.81 -6.10 3.27
N PRO A 258 3.98 -5.44 3.18
CA PRO A 258 5.12 -5.77 4.03
C PRO A 258 4.98 -5.22 5.47
N VAL A 259 4.12 -4.23 5.71
CA VAL A 259 4.00 -3.49 6.98
C VAL A 259 2.92 -4.05 7.90
N ASP A 260 1.70 -4.22 7.40
CA ASP A 260 0.53 -4.59 8.22
C ASP A 260 0.70 -5.93 8.97
N PRO A 261 1.31 -6.98 8.39
CA PRO A 261 1.58 -8.22 9.14
C PRO A 261 2.49 -8.00 10.36
N LEU A 262 3.44 -7.05 10.27
CA LEU A 262 4.35 -6.75 11.37
C LEU A 262 3.64 -6.06 12.54
N TYR A 263 2.58 -5.28 12.27
CA TYR A 263 1.67 -4.78 13.31
C TYR A 263 1.01 -5.91 14.11
N LEU A 264 0.52 -6.94 13.41
CA LEU A 264 -0.07 -8.12 14.05
C LEU A 264 0.99 -8.92 14.82
N GLN A 265 2.18 -9.08 14.24
CA GLN A 265 3.31 -9.78 14.88
C GLN A 265 3.77 -9.04 16.14
N ALA A 266 3.92 -7.72 16.09
CA ALA A 266 4.31 -6.90 17.24
C ALA A 266 3.29 -7.05 18.38
N ARG A 267 1.99 -6.96 18.08
CA ARG A 267 0.92 -7.13 19.08
C ARG A 267 0.90 -8.54 19.67
N ALA A 268 1.10 -9.58 18.84
CA ALA A 268 1.18 -10.96 19.33
C ALA A 268 2.32 -11.17 20.34
N LYS A 269 3.47 -10.52 20.14
CA LYS A 269 4.62 -10.58 21.06
C LYS A 269 4.27 -10.05 22.46
N GLU A 270 3.41 -9.02 22.57
CA GLU A 270 2.94 -8.50 23.88
C GLU A 270 2.14 -9.53 24.68
N PHE A 271 1.49 -10.49 23.99
CA PHE A 271 0.79 -11.62 24.60
C PHE A 271 1.64 -12.89 24.72
N GLY A 272 2.97 -12.78 24.51
CA GLY A 272 3.90 -13.91 24.59
C GLY A 272 3.80 -14.90 23.42
N LEU A 273 3.18 -14.50 22.32
CA LEU A 273 3.02 -15.32 21.11
C LEU A 273 4.01 -14.91 20.02
N SER A 274 4.49 -15.88 19.23
CA SER A 274 5.26 -15.65 18.02
C SER A 274 4.44 -16.03 16.78
N SER A 275 4.38 -15.16 15.80
CA SER A 275 3.71 -15.44 14.52
C SER A 275 4.69 -16.11 13.55
N LYS A 276 4.70 -17.46 13.54
CA LYS A 276 5.64 -18.25 12.72
C LYS A 276 5.46 -18.02 11.23
N TYR A 277 4.21 -17.99 10.73
CA TYR A 277 3.92 -17.79 9.31
C TYR A 277 4.32 -16.40 8.82
N ILE A 278 4.16 -15.36 9.64
CA ILE A 278 4.59 -14.01 9.27
C ILE A 278 6.11 -13.97 9.20
N ALA A 279 6.82 -14.47 10.22
CA ALA A 279 8.27 -14.43 10.29
C ALA A 279 8.93 -15.19 9.11
N ILE A 280 8.48 -16.41 8.81
CA ILE A 280 9.06 -17.18 7.70
C ILE A 280 8.72 -16.57 6.33
N SER A 281 7.54 -15.96 6.20
CA SER A 281 7.16 -15.28 4.96
C SER A 281 7.96 -13.99 4.74
N GLU A 282 8.30 -13.28 5.82
CA GLU A 282 9.20 -12.13 5.81
C GLU A 282 10.58 -12.54 5.28
N GLU A 283 11.20 -13.57 5.89
CA GLU A 283 12.49 -14.13 5.47
C GLU A 283 12.48 -14.52 3.97
N ILE A 284 11.48 -15.29 3.53
CA ILE A 284 11.37 -15.72 2.13
C ILE A 284 11.25 -14.51 1.18
N ASN A 285 10.41 -13.52 1.52
CA ASN A 285 10.22 -12.36 0.65
C ASN A 285 11.44 -11.44 0.60
N GLU A 286 12.21 -11.33 1.70
CA GLU A 286 13.46 -10.58 1.76
C GLU A 286 14.60 -11.24 0.96
N GLU A 287 14.59 -12.58 0.86
CA GLU A 287 15.59 -13.34 0.09
C GLU A 287 15.33 -13.32 -1.42
N MET A 288 14.09 -13.04 -1.86
CA MET A 288 13.71 -13.10 -3.28
C MET A 288 14.54 -12.20 -4.21
N PRO A 289 14.87 -10.93 -3.87
CA PRO A 289 15.72 -10.10 -4.73
C PRO A 289 17.08 -10.74 -5.01
N LYS A 290 17.69 -11.34 -4.01
CA LYS A 290 18.95 -12.07 -4.14
C LYS A 290 18.80 -13.31 -5.04
N TYR A 291 17.78 -14.13 -4.78
CA TYR A 291 17.49 -15.31 -5.58
C TYR A 291 17.31 -14.98 -7.07
N VAL A 292 16.54 -13.93 -7.37
CA VAL A 292 16.29 -13.51 -8.76
C VAL A 292 17.54 -12.90 -9.40
N ALA A 293 18.37 -12.19 -8.64
CA ALA A 293 19.65 -11.66 -9.11
C ALA A 293 20.63 -12.80 -9.45
N GLU A 294 20.75 -13.82 -8.60
CA GLU A 294 21.56 -15.00 -8.85
C GLU A 294 21.08 -15.78 -10.09
N SER A 295 19.76 -15.91 -10.26
CA SER A 295 19.17 -16.51 -11.46
C SER A 295 19.53 -15.74 -12.74
N LEU A 296 19.44 -14.39 -12.70
CA LEU A 296 19.86 -13.54 -13.81
C LEU A 296 21.36 -13.73 -14.13
N ILE A 297 22.21 -13.70 -13.11
CA ILE A 297 23.66 -13.86 -13.26
C ILE A 297 23.98 -15.19 -13.92
N ALA A 298 23.36 -16.28 -13.48
CA ALA A 298 23.55 -17.61 -14.03
C ALA A 298 23.08 -17.69 -15.49
N GLN A 299 21.85 -17.27 -15.79
CA GLN A 299 21.27 -17.32 -17.13
C GLN A 299 22.01 -16.39 -18.13
N ALA A 300 22.57 -15.28 -17.65
CA ALA A 300 23.35 -14.34 -18.47
C ALA A 300 24.80 -14.77 -18.67
N GLY A 301 25.26 -15.89 -18.07
CA GLY A 301 26.66 -16.32 -18.11
C GLY A 301 27.62 -15.33 -17.42
N GLY A 302 27.19 -14.76 -16.29
CA GLY A 302 27.87 -13.70 -15.53
C GLY A 302 27.54 -12.29 -16.01
N ILE A 303 27.69 -11.32 -15.10
CA ILE A 303 27.39 -9.89 -15.38
C ILE A 303 28.55 -8.93 -15.09
N LYS A 304 29.69 -9.44 -14.68
CA LYS A 304 30.85 -8.61 -14.35
C LYS A 304 31.23 -7.71 -15.54
N ASN A 305 31.30 -6.40 -15.27
CA ASN A 305 31.52 -5.31 -16.25
C ASN A 305 30.44 -5.13 -17.31
N LYS A 306 29.36 -5.94 -17.33
CA LYS A 306 28.24 -5.76 -18.24
C LYS A 306 27.39 -4.57 -17.82
N ARG A 307 26.85 -3.87 -18.81
CA ARG A 307 25.86 -2.79 -18.63
C ARG A 307 24.46 -3.42 -18.58
N VAL A 308 23.84 -3.38 -17.43
CA VAL A 308 22.52 -3.99 -17.17
C VAL A 308 21.49 -2.89 -17.03
N LEU A 309 20.41 -2.94 -17.83
CA LEU A 309 19.24 -2.06 -17.67
C LEU A 309 18.16 -2.77 -16.87
N VAL A 310 17.87 -2.28 -15.68
CA VAL A 310 16.73 -2.72 -14.85
C VAL A 310 15.52 -1.88 -15.21
N VAL A 311 14.39 -2.51 -15.53
CA VAL A 311 13.17 -1.83 -15.98
C VAL A 311 12.03 -2.07 -15.02
N GLY A 312 11.41 -0.97 -14.56
CA GLY A 312 10.33 -0.96 -13.58
C GLY A 312 10.86 -1.02 -12.15
N VAL A 313 10.96 0.15 -11.50
CA VAL A 313 11.43 0.29 -10.11
C VAL A 313 10.30 0.54 -9.11
N SER A 314 9.09 0.78 -9.58
CA SER A 314 7.90 0.82 -8.71
C SER A 314 7.58 -0.57 -8.17
N TYR A 315 6.93 -0.65 -7.00
CA TYR A 315 6.58 -1.95 -6.42
C TYR A 315 5.42 -2.66 -7.14
N LYS A 316 4.65 -1.95 -7.96
CA LYS A 316 3.48 -2.46 -8.69
C LYS A 316 3.33 -1.72 -10.02
N ALA A 317 2.75 -2.40 -11.02
CA ALA A 317 2.46 -1.78 -12.30
C ALA A 317 1.44 -0.63 -12.18
N ASP A 318 1.60 0.36 -13.06
CA ASP A 318 0.71 1.51 -13.23
C ASP A 318 0.63 2.48 -12.05
N ILE A 319 1.59 2.45 -11.14
CA ILE A 319 1.73 3.42 -10.04
C ILE A 319 3.17 3.91 -9.92
N ALA A 320 3.36 5.18 -9.57
CA ALA A 320 4.68 5.80 -9.38
C ALA A 320 5.19 5.67 -7.92
N ASP A 321 4.87 4.58 -7.23
CA ASP A 321 5.24 4.36 -5.83
C ASP A 321 6.41 3.37 -5.73
N THR A 322 7.53 3.84 -5.18
CA THR A 322 8.77 3.07 -5.01
C THR A 322 9.05 2.70 -3.55
N ARG A 323 8.13 3.00 -2.63
CA ARG A 323 8.31 2.68 -1.21
C ARG A 323 8.39 1.16 -1.01
N GLU A 324 9.35 0.73 -0.20
CA GLU A 324 9.62 -0.70 0.05
C GLU A 324 9.71 -1.53 -1.25
N SER A 325 10.18 -0.92 -2.34
CA SER A 325 10.34 -1.66 -3.60
C SER A 325 11.52 -2.63 -3.51
N PRO A 326 11.31 -3.92 -3.76
CA PRO A 326 12.39 -4.90 -3.77
C PRO A 326 13.41 -4.69 -4.92
N ALA A 327 13.13 -3.75 -5.83
CA ALA A 327 14.05 -3.38 -6.91
C ALA A 327 15.39 -2.83 -6.39
N GLU A 328 15.40 -2.15 -5.23
CA GLU A 328 16.62 -1.62 -4.63
C GLU A 328 17.58 -2.73 -4.24
N ALA A 329 17.13 -3.68 -3.42
CA ALA A 329 17.93 -4.85 -3.02
C ALA A 329 18.40 -5.68 -4.24
N PHE A 330 17.55 -5.85 -5.24
CA PHE A 330 17.90 -6.52 -6.49
C PHE A 330 19.05 -5.82 -7.24
N ILE A 331 18.96 -4.49 -7.39
CA ILE A 331 19.99 -3.67 -8.03
C ILE A 331 21.31 -3.76 -7.27
N ASP A 332 21.28 -3.72 -5.95
CA ASP A 332 22.48 -3.79 -5.12
C ASP A 332 23.18 -5.15 -5.26
N HIS A 333 22.43 -6.25 -5.29
CA HIS A 333 23.02 -7.57 -5.57
C HIS A 333 23.68 -7.64 -6.96
N LEU A 334 23.11 -6.98 -7.98
CA LEU A 334 23.75 -6.93 -9.30
C LEU A 334 25.03 -6.07 -9.29
N LYS A 335 25.05 -4.96 -8.55
CA LYS A 335 26.23 -4.11 -8.37
C LYS A 335 27.34 -4.86 -7.63
N GLU A 336 27.00 -5.57 -6.55
CA GLU A 336 27.93 -6.44 -5.80
C GLU A 336 28.58 -7.52 -6.68
N ALA A 337 27.81 -8.09 -7.62
CA ALA A 337 28.31 -9.04 -8.59
C ALA A 337 29.15 -8.39 -9.73
N GLY A 338 29.42 -7.09 -9.65
CA GLY A 338 30.27 -6.33 -10.58
C GLY A 338 29.55 -5.86 -11.85
N GLY A 339 28.24 -5.87 -11.90
CA GLY A 339 27.44 -5.30 -12.96
C GLY A 339 27.44 -3.75 -12.93
N LYS A 340 27.42 -3.11 -14.10
CA LYS A 340 27.19 -1.69 -14.26
C LYS A 340 25.69 -1.48 -14.45
N VAL A 341 24.96 -1.23 -13.35
CA VAL A 341 23.50 -1.22 -13.34
C VAL A 341 22.96 0.19 -13.57
N PHE A 342 21.97 0.26 -14.45
CA PHE A 342 21.17 1.44 -14.76
C PHE A 342 19.70 1.05 -14.61
N TRP A 343 18.84 2.02 -14.33
CA TRP A 343 17.43 1.73 -14.22
C TRP A 343 16.58 2.62 -15.15
N HIS A 344 15.46 2.10 -15.58
CA HIS A 344 14.42 2.79 -16.35
C HIS A 344 13.04 2.53 -15.76
N ASP A 345 12.23 3.57 -15.71
CA ASP A 345 10.81 3.43 -15.42
C ASP A 345 10.04 4.48 -16.23
N SER A 346 8.89 4.13 -16.79
CA SER A 346 8.11 5.02 -17.64
C SER A 346 7.25 6.02 -16.86
N ILE A 347 7.06 5.77 -15.55
CA ILE A 347 6.21 6.58 -14.66
C ILE A 347 7.06 7.26 -13.59
N VAL A 348 8.09 6.58 -13.07
CA VAL A 348 9.03 7.12 -12.08
C VAL A 348 10.18 7.80 -12.82
N SER A 349 10.22 9.12 -12.76
CA SER A 349 11.27 9.91 -13.44
C SER A 349 12.57 10.05 -12.63
N THR A 350 12.47 10.00 -11.31
CA THR A 350 13.59 10.15 -10.37
C THR A 350 13.43 9.20 -9.20
N TRP A 351 14.49 8.48 -8.84
CA TRP A 351 14.51 7.54 -7.71
C TRP A 351 15.93 7.48 -7.13
N ASN A 352 16.04 7.50 -5.79
CA ASN A 352 17.31 7.52 -5.04
C ASN A 352 18.32 8.58 -5.55
N GLY A 353 17.80 9.77 -5.96
CA GLY A 353 18.62 10.86 -6.44
C GLY A 353 19.11 10.73 -7.89
N GLU A 354 18.77 9.64 -8.58
CA GLU A 354 19.13 9.39 -9.96
C GLU A 354 17.91 9.55 -10.89
N SER A 355 18.15 9.95 -12.15
CA SER A 355 17.10 10.04 -13.16
C SER A 355 16.95 8.73 -13.91
N SER A 356 15.72 8.41 -14.36
CA SER A 356 15.40 7.28 -15.22
C SER A 356 16.24 7.32 -16.50
N SER A 357 16.93 6.20 -16.81
CA SER A 357 17.77 6.03 -18.00
C SER A 357 16.91 5.77 -19.24
N ALA A 358 17.36 6.20 -20.40
CA ALA A 358 16.67 5.89 -21.66
C ALA A 358 16.88 4.43 -22.08
N ILE A 359 15.86 3.81 -22.66
CA ILE A 359 15.99 2.53 -23.36
C ILE A 359 16.81 2.78 -24.64
N SER A 360 17.97 2.14 -24.76
CA SER A 360 18.89 2.31 -25.89
C SER A 360 19.74 1.05 -26.12
N ASP A 361 20.51 1.05 -27.20
CA ASP A 361 21.41 -0.06 -27.57
C ASP A 361 22.75 -0.06 -26.77
N ASN A 362 22.84 0.75 -25.71
CA ASN A 362 24.09 0.89 -24.93
C ASN A 362 24.20 -0.09 -23.77
N TYR A 363 23.33 -1.10 -23.68
CA TYR A 363 23.33 -2.09 -22.61
C TYR A 363 23.59 -3.49 -23.16
N ASP A 364 24.18 -4.37 -22.35
CA ASP A 364 24.46 -5.75 -22.73
C ASP A 364 23.25 -6.66 -22.54
N LEU A 365 22.38 -6.31 -21.59
CA LEU A 365 21.11 -7.00 -21.30
C LEU A 365 20.12 -6.08 -20.57
N ALA A 366 18.85 -6.46 -20.62
CA ALA A 366 17.80 -5.83 -19.80
C ALA A 366 17.11 -6.87 -18.91
N VAL A 367 16.61 -6.40 -17.76
CA VAL A 367 15.75 -7.17 -16.89
C VAL A 367 14.50 -6.35 -16.50
N VAL A 368 13.33 -6.90 -16.76
CA VAL A 368 12.04 -6.26 -16.47
C VAL A 368 11.53 -6.81 -15.15
N LEU A 369 11.48 -5.94 -14.14
CA LEU A 369 10.92 -6.25 -12.82
C LEU A 369 9.42 -5.98 -12.81
N VAL A 370 9.02 -4.80 -13.30
CA VAL A 370 7.63 -4.38 -13.40
C VAL A 370 7.38 -3.81 -14.80
N ALA A 371 6.39 -4.35 -15.51
CA ALA A 371 5.92 -3.82 -16.78
C ALA A 371 4.63 -3.02 -16.56
N HIS A 372 4.67 -1.71 -16.80
CA HIS A 372 3.47 -0.85 -16.80
C HIS A 372 2.59 -1.12 -18.02
N SER A 373 1.30 -0.79 -17.93
CA SER A 373 0.36 -0.94 -19.05
C SER A 373 0.84 -0.20 -20.30
N GLY A 374 0.88 -0.90 -21.44
CA GLY A 374 1.37 -0.37 -22.71
C GLY A 374 2.90 -0.21 -22.79
N PHE A 375 3.64 -0.68 -21.77
CA PHE A 375 5.09 -0.71 -21.83
C PHE A 375 5.57 -1.67 -22.92
N ALA A 376 6.57 -1.27 -23.68
CA ALA A 376 7.30 -2.12 -24.60
C ALA A 376 8.74 -1.67 -24.70
N MET A 377 9.65 -2.61 -24.88
CA MET A 377 11.09 -2.35 -25.11
C MET A 377 11.33 -1.79 -26.51
N LYS A 378 10.63 -0.71 -26.88
CA LYS A 378 10.77 -0.07 -28.20
C LYS A 378 12.18 0.51 -28.37
N GLY A 379 12.83 0.12 -29.46
CA GLY A 379 14.20 0.56 -29.76
C GLY A 379 15.28 -0.34 -29.16
N TRP A 380 14.94 -1.34 -28.37
CA TRP A 380 15.90 -2.33 -27.89
C TRP A 380 16.35 -3.25 -29.02
N LYS A 381 17.66 -3.28 -29.31
CA LYS A 381 18.30 -4.12 -30.35
C LYS A 381 19.50 -4.88 -29.79
N SER A 382 19.86 -4.62 -28.55
CA SER A 382 21.00 -5.22 -27.84
C SER A 382 20.58 -6.54 -27.19
N GLY A 383 21.42 -7.22 -26.56
CA GLY A 383 21.32 -8.44 -25.78
C GLY A 383 19.96 -9.01 -25.34
N PRO A 384 19.96 -10.04 -24.53
CA PRO A 384 18.73 -10.70 -24.09
C PRO A 384 17.92 -9.82 -23.14
N ILE A 385 16.59 -10.02 -23.14
CA ILE A 385 15.68 -9.45 -22.16
C ILE A 385 15.26 -10.57 -21.22
N PHE A 386 15.41 -10.30 -19.94
CA PHE A 386 14.94 -11.15 -18.84
C PHE A 386 13.74 -10.49 -18.17
N ALA A 387 12.89 -11.28 -17.52
CA ALA A 387 11.79 -10.79 -16.71
C ALA A 387 11.66 -11.64 -15.44
N VAL A 388 11.11 -11.07 -14.38
CA VAL A 388 10.83 -11.81 -13.14
C VAL A 388 9.97 -13.04 -13.44
N ASN A 389 8.88 -12.84 -14.20
CA ASN A 389 7.98 -13.90 -14.63
C ASN A 389 7.82 -13.96 -16.15
N SER A 390 7.26 -15.05 -16.65
CA SER A 390 6.81 -15.13 -18.06
C SER A 390 5.76 -14.06 -18.34
N HIS A 391 5.85 -13.38 -19.48
CA HIS A 391 4.93 -12.33 -19.88
C HIS A 391 4.16 -12.75 -21.13
N PRO A 392 2.80 -12.78 -21.09
CA PRO A 392 1.99 -13.28 -22.23
C PRO A 392 2.20 -12.48 -23.51
N GLU A 393 2.37 -11.16 -23.42
CA GLU A 393 2.58 -10.28 -24.57
C GLU A 393 4.03 -10.30 -25.10
N PHE A 394 4.98 -10.82 -24.30
CA PHE A 394 6.39 -10.85 -24.63
C PHE A 394 6.97 -12.25 -24.36
N PRO A 395 6.59 -13.26 -25.18
CA PRO A 395 6.98 -14.66 -24.95
C PRO A 395 8.48 -14.92 -25.10
N ASP A 396 9.21 -14.00 -25.74
CA ASP A 396 10.67 -14.10 -25.94
C ASP A 396 11.48 -13.63 -24.72
N TRP A 397 10.85 -12.98 -23.73
CA TRP A 397 11.53 -12.62 -22.50
C TRP A 397 11.78 -13.86 -21.65
N LYS A 398 13.01 -13.95 -21.11
CA LYS A 398 13.44 -15.10 -20.34
C LYS A 398 13.01 -14.96 -18.87
N PRO A 399 12.13 -15.83 -18.36
CA PRO A 399 11.69 -15.73 -16.96
C PRO A 399 12.81 -16.15 -16.01
N LEU A 400 12.92 -15.44 -14.88
CA LEU A 400 13.97 -15.68 -13.87
C LEU A 400 13.48 -16.58 -12.73
N ILE A 401 12.24 -16.43 -12.29
CA ILE A 401 11.70 -17.23 -11.17
C ILE A 401 11.25 -18.62 -11.64
N SER A 402 10.74 -18.73 -12.85
CA SER A 402 10.29 -20.00 -13.42
C SER A 402 10.90 -20.21 -14.80
N PRO A 403 12.21 -20.51 -14.84
CA PRO A 403 12.88 -20.73 -16.12
C PRO A 403 12.25 -21.93 -16.83
N ARG A 404 12.05 -21.78 -18.15
CA ARG A 404 11.58 -22.89 -18.97
C ARG A 404 12.74 -23.88 -19.15
N PRO A 405 12.52 -25.21 -18.98
CA PRO A 405 13.54 -26.17 -19.32
C PRO A 405 13.89 -26.01 -20.80
N ASP A 406 15.18 -26.03 -21.08
CA ASP A 406 15.67 -26.10 -22.47
C ASP A 406 15.02 -27.32 -23.13
N LYS A 407 14.36 -27.12 -24.29
CA LYS A 407 13.72 -28.17 -25.06
C LYS A 407 14.76 -29.05 -25.75
#